data_751e819ca2fee78a69d1863e57cb1016
#
_entry.id   751e819ca2fee78a69d1863e57cb1016
#
_cell.length_a   1.000
_cell.length_b   1.000
_cell.length_c   1.000
_cell.angle_alpha   90.00
_cell.angle_beta   90.00
_cell.angle_gamma   90.00
#
_symmetry.space_group_name_H-M   'P 1'
#
loop_
_entity.id
_entity.type
_entity.pdbx_description
1 polymer ?
#
loop_
_entity_poly.entity_id
_entity_poly.type
_entity_poly.pdbx_seq_one_letter_code
_entity_poly.pdbx_strand_id
1 'polypeptide(L)'
;MEGETLSDNLFLISVKLVNKDNQAFSQSYYMTGLEPTALSDVQRTFEAPEYETTVGIDLTKLDAAQIAAQIAQAKTMLPEGHSFKSVGSYQIEEDVPAGNSVFNRNKTFGKQHTSFVVRFTEDGKETESSAGKTSYIYYEAEVTVEPDGTLSIEEN
;
A
#
# COMPACT_ATOMS: atom_id res chain seq x y z
N MET A 1 11.92 15.49 -4.56
CA MET A 1 10.65 16.25 -4.62
C MET A 1 9.55 15.22 -4.46
N GLU A 2 8.70 15.37 -3.46
CA GLU A 2 7.53 14.54 -3.31
C GLU A 2 6.46 15.10 -4.27
N GLY A 3 6.03 14.29 -5.24
CA GLY A 3 4.95 14.66 -6.15
C GLY A 3 3.59 14.52 -5.47
N GLU A 4 2.56 15.14 -6.05
CA GLU A 4 1.19 15.03 -5.55
C GLU A 4 0.43 13.86 -6.18
N THR A 5 1.03 13.19 -7.16
CA THR A 5 0.44 12.07 -7.89
C THR A 5 1.14 10.76 -7.58
N LEU A 6 0.45 9.64 -7.75
CA LEU A 6 1.02 8.30 -7.52
C LEU A 6 2.24 8.06 -8.43
N SER A 7 2.21 8.52 -9.67
CA SER A 7 3.29 8.37 -10.64
C SER A 7 4.57 9.10 -10.25
N ASP A 8 4.43 10.26 -9.60
CA ASP A 8 5.58 11.07 -9.18
C ASP A 8 6.28 10.49 -7.95
N ASN A 9 5.56 9.69 -7.17
CA ASN A 9 6.04 9.11 -5.90
C ASN A 9 6.41 7.64 -6.02
N LEU A 10 6.01 6.96 -7.08
CA LEU A 10 6.23 5.52 -7.21
C LEU A 10 7.71 5.22 -7.46
N PHE A 11 8.37 4.61 -6.49
CA PHE A 11 9.77 4.19 -6.59
C PHE A 11 9.96 2.67 -6.41
N LEU A 12 8.96 1.97 -5.91
CA LEU A 12 9.02 0.54 -5.65
C LEU A 12 7.66 -0.10 -5.87
N ILE A 13 7.63 -1.19 -6.63
CA ILE A 13 6.51 -2.11 -6.70
C ILE A 13 6.98 -3.43 -6.11
N SER A 14 6.30 -3.95 -5.11
CA SER A 14 6.55 -5.27 -4.55
C SER A 14 5.38 -6.19 -4.84
N VAL A 15 5.66 -7.40 -5.32
CA VAL A 15 4.65 -8.41 -5.59
C VAL A 15 4.92 -9.65 -4.75
N LYS A 16 3.86 -10.23 -4.21
CA LYS A 16 3.86 -11.54 -3.57
C LYS A 16 3.29 -12.56 -4.54
N LEU A 17 3.91 -13.71 -4.62
CA LEU A 17 3.59 -14.77 -5.56
C LEU A 17 3.44 -16.08 -4.79
N VAL A 18 2.54 -16.93 -5.24
CA VAL A 18 2.31 -18.27 -4.69
C VAL A 18 2.43 -19.29 -5.81
N ASN A 19 3.15 -20.38 -5.57
CA ASN A 19 3.25 -21.48 -6.53
C ASN A 19 2.36 -22.67 -6.14
N LYS A 20 2.25 -23.64 -7.05
CA LYS A 20 1.46 -24.86 -6.86
C LYS A 20 1.93 -25.75 -5.71
N ASP A 21 3.15 -25.55 -5.22
CA ASP A 21 3.71 -26.29 -4.09
C ASP A 21 3.45 -25.59 -2.75
N ASN A 22 2.52 -24.61 -2.71
CA ASN A 22 2.19 -23.81 -1.53
C ASN A 22 3.39 -23.03 -0.97
N GLN A 23 4.26 -22.56 -1.87
CA GLN A 23 5.40 -21.76 -1.50
C GLN A 23 5.15 -20.31 -1.91
N ALA A 24 5.43 -19.39 -0.98
CA ALA A 24 5.32 -17.98 -1.23
C ALA A 24 6.69 -17.36 -1.57
N PHE A 25 6.64 -16.41 -2.48
CA PHE A 25 7.80 -15.66 -2.94
C PHE A 25 7.46 -14.17 -2.98
N SER A 26 8.49 -13.35 -2.91
CA SER A 26 8.39 -11.91 -3.15
C SER A 26 9.40 -11.48 -4.19
N GLN A 27 9.03 -10.46 -4.96
CA GLN A 27 9.91 -9.80 -5.90
C GLN A 27 9.60 -8.31 -5.94
N SER A 28 10.63 -7.49 -6.04
CA SER A 28 10.50 -6.05 -6.04
C SER A 28 11.05 -5.45 -7.34
N TYR A 29 10.32 -4.48 -7.87
CA TYR A 29 10.67 -3.70 -9.04
C TYR A 29 10.99 -2.27 -8.58
N TYR A 30 12.23 -1.85 -8.75
CA TYR A 30 12.64 -0.48 -8.46
C TYR A 30 12.35 0.39 -9.67
N MET A 31 11.77 1.54 -9.41
CA MET A 31 11.33 2.49 -10.44
C MET A 31 12.22 3.73 -10.43
N THR A 32 12.55 4.24 -11.60
CA THR A 32 13.10 5.60 -11.76
C THR A 32 12.20 6.33 -12.75
N GLY A 33 11.46 7.30 -12.24
CA GLY A 33 10.36 7.84 -13.00
C GLY A 33 9.24 6.80 -13.17
N LEU A 34 8.79 6.58 -14.40
CA LEU A 34 7.74 5.60 -14.72
C LEU A 34 8.27 4.25 -15.21
N GLU A 35 9.59 4.09 -15.28
CA GLU A 35 10.21 2.88 -15.86
C GLU A 35 10.88 2.02 -14.79
N PRO A 36 10.72 0.68 -14.83
CA PRO A 36 11.48 -0.22 -13.99
C PRO A 36 12.97 -0.13 -14.31
N THR A 37 13.79 0.21 -13.32
CA THR A 37 15.24 0.36 -13.49
C THR A 37 16.04 -0.80 -12.93
N ALA A 38 15.49 -1.50 -11.95
CA ALA A 38 16.12 -2.66 -11.35
C ALA A 38 15.06 -3.66 -10.88
N LEU A 39 15.41 -4.93 -10.95
CA LEU A 39 14.60 -6.04 -10.50
C LEU A 39 15.38 -6.77 -9.41
N SER A 40 14.74 -7.01 -8.26
CA SER A 40 15.34 -7.84 -7.22
C SER A 40 15.33 -9.32 -7.63
N ASP A 41 16.19 -10.12 -7.00
CA ASP A 41 16.04 -11.56 -7.05
C ASP A 41 14.69 -11.98 -6.43
N VAL A 42 14.13 -13.06 -6.95
CA VAL A 42 12.95 -13.69 -6.36
C VAL A 42 13.36 -14.32 -5.03
N GLN A 43 12.73 -13.89 -3.95
CA GLN A 43 13.02 -14.36 -2.61
C GLN A 43 11.88 -15.22 -2.09
N ARG A 44 12.21 -16.40 -1.57
CA ARG A 44 11.23 -17.23 -0.88
C ARG A 44 10.91 -16.60 0.47
N THR A 45 9.62 -16.50 0.79
CA THR A 45 9.14 -16.05 2.09
C THR A 45 8.85 -17.26 2.99
N PHE A 46 8.64 -17.00 4.28
CA PHE A 46 8.27 -18.05 5.24
C PHE A 46 6.76 -18.31 5.29
N GLU A 47 5.98 -17.57 4.54
CA GLU A 47 4.53 -17.77 4.43
C GLU A 47 4.27 -19.11 3.72
N ALA A 48 3.22 -19.79 4.14
CA ALA A 48 2.77 -21.05 3.55
C ALA A 48 1.29 -20.95 3.16
N PRO A 49 0.97 -20.15 2.13
CA PRO A 49 -0.40 -20.03 1.65
C PRO A 49 -0.85 -21.32 0.96
N GLU A 50 -2.15 -21.53 0.85
CA GLU A 50 -2.73 -22.62 0.07
C GLU A 50 -3.01 -22.12 -1.36
N TYR A 51 -2.28 -22.62 -2.33
CA TYR A 51 -2.43 -22.23 -3.75
C TYR A 51 -3.86 -22.44 -4.28
N GLU A 52 -4.47 -23.59 -3.94
CA GLU A 52 -5.79 -23.97 -4.45
C GLU A 52 -6.92 -23.03 -3.96
N THR A 53 -6.71 -22.33 -2.85
CA THR A 53 -7.68 -21.38 -2.29
C THR A 53 -7.33 -19.93 -2.59
N THR A 54 -6.19 -19.68 -3.20
CA THR A 54 -5.74 -18.34 -3.59
C THR A 54 -6.38 -17.97 -4.92
N VAL A 55 -7.15 -16.90 -4.96
CA VAL A 55 -7.80 -16.38 -6.18
C VAL A 55 -6.81 -15.57 -7.01
N GLY A 56 -5.96 -14.80 -6.32
CA GLY A 56 -4.98 -13.90 -6.93
C GLY A 56 -5.58 -12.56 -7.36
N ILE A 57 -4.71 -11.58 -7.49
CA ILE A 57 -5.09 -10.23 -7.90
C ILE A 57 -5.03 -10.14 -9.42
N ASP A 58 -6.15 -9.81 -10.04
CA ASP A 58 -6.24 -9.58 -11.48
C ASP A 58 -5.73 -8.18 -11.85
N LEU A 59 -4.47 -8.11 -12.24
CA LEU A 59 -3.82 -6.85 -12.60
C LEU A 59 -4.49 -6.13 -13.79
N THR A 60 -5.28 -6.84 -14.61
CA THR A 60 -6.01 -6.21 -15.72
C THR A 60 -7.20 -5.37 -15.26
N LYS A 61 -7.62 -5.55 -14.02
CA LYS A 61 -8.70 -4.79 -13.38
C LYS A 61 -8.20 -3.60 -12.55
N LEU A 62 -6.89 -3.39 -12.49
CA LEU A 62 -6.36 -2.19 -11.84
C LEU A 62 -6.76 -0.94 -12.63
N ASP A 63 -7.48 -0.06 -11.97
CA ASP A 63 -7.92 1.22 -12.55
C ASP A 63 -7.18 2.38 -11.91
N ALA A 64 -6.26 2.98 -12.66
CA ALA A 64 -5.50 4.13 -12.22
C ALA A 64 -6.39 5.35 -11.88
N ALA A 65 -7.51 5.51 -12.58
CA ALA A 65 -8.45 6.59 -12.29
C ALA A 65 -9.15 6.37 -10.96
N GLN A 66 -9.50 5.12 -10.62
CA GLN A 66 -10.06 4.77 -9.32
C GLN A 66 -9.05 5.00 -8.20
N ILE A 67 -7.80 4.59 -8.36
CA ILE A 67 -6.73 4.84 -7.39
C ILE A 67 -6.56 6.34 -7.16
N ALA A 68 -6.49 7.14 -8.23
CA ALA A 68 -6.39 8.59 -8.14
C ALA A 68 -7.59 9.23 -7.41
N ALA A 69 -8.81 8.74 -7.68
CA ALA A 69 -10.02 9.23 -7.01
C ALA A 69 -10.02 8.90 -5.51
N GLN A 70 -9.58 7.72 -5.10
CA GLN A 70 -9.44 7.33 -3.70
C GLN A 70 -8.43 8.23 -2.97
N ILE A 71 -7.28 8.49 -3.57
CA ILE A 71 -6.27 9.40 -3.01
C ILE A 71 -6.83 10.83 -2.90
N ALA A 72 -7.55 11.31 -3.93
CA ALA A 72 -8.18 12.64 -3.90
C ALA A 72 -9.24 12.75 -2.79
N GLN A 73 -10.03 11.70 -2.58
CA GLN A 73 -11.00 11.64 -1.49
C GLN A 73 -10.31 11.66 -0.12
N ALA A 74 -9.26 10.85 0.07
CA ALA A 74 -8.52 10.81 1.32
C ALA A 74 -7.93 12.17 1.70
N LYS A 75 -7.46 12.96 0.72
CA LYS A 75 -7.00 14.34 0.96
C LYS A 75 -8.07 15.22 1.62
N THR A 76 -9.35 15.00 1.34
CA THR A 76 -10.44 15.76 1.94
C THR A 76 -10.83 15.32 3.34
N MET A 77 -10.28 14.18 3.78
CA MET A 77 -10.54 13.59 5.10
C MET A 77 -9.45 13.94 6.13
N LEU A 78 -8.40 14.64 5.70
CA LEU A 78 -7.31 15.05 6.59
C LEU A 78 -7.83 16.05 7.64
N PRO A 79 -7.23 16.07 8.85
CA PRO A 79 -7.60 17.02 9.90
C PRO A 79 -7.44 18.46 9.43
N GLU A 80 -8.26 19.35 9.98
CA GLU A 80 -8.16 20.80 9.71
C GLU A 80 -6.76 21.32 10.11
N GLY A 81 -6.20 22.21 9.30
CA GLY A 81 -4.84 22.74 9.51
C GLY A 81 -3.72 21.79 9.11
N HIS A 82 -4.02 20.76 8.32
CA HIS A 82 -3.04 19.84 7.78
C HIS A 82 -3.09 19.77 6.25
N SER A 83 -1.93 19.62 5.66
CA SER A 83 -1.75 19.52 4.20
C SER A 83 -1.18 18.18 3.80
N PHE A 84 -1.77 17.56 2.77
CA PHE A 84 -1.28 16.35 2.14
C PHE A 84 0.12 16.54 1.56
N LYS A 85 0.98 15.54 1.72
CA LYS A 85 2.34 15.54 1.15
C LYS A 85 2.55 14.42 0.13
N SER A 86 2.27 13.19 0.49
CA SER A 86 2.51 12.05 -0.39
C SER A 86 1.67 10.83 -0.01
N VAL A 87 1.70 9.82 -0.86
CA VAL A 87 1.25 8.47 -0.54
C VAL A 87 2.47 7.69 -0.05
N GLY A 88 2.41 7.14 1.15
CA GLY A 88 3.46 6.33 1.74
C GLY A 88 3.53 4.93 1.11
N SER A 89 2.39 4.28 1.01
CA SER A 89 2.21 2.97 0.36
C SER A 89 0.80 2.84 -0.18
N TYR A 90 0.61 1.99 -1.17
CA TYR A 90 -0.68 1.55 -1.67
C TYR A 90 -0.64 0.05 -1.82
N GLN A 91 -1.57 -0.67 -1.19
CA GLN A 91 -1.57 -2.11 -1.08
C GLN A 91 -2.90 -2.67 -1.56
N ILE A 92 -2.83 -3.73 -2.33
CA ILE A 92 -3.97 -4.57 -2.67
C ILE A 92 -3.59 -5.97 -2.21
N GLU A 93 -4.34 -6.50 -1.28
CA GLU A 93 -4.06 -7.79 -0.67
C GLU A 93 -5.27 -8.70 -0.77
N GLU A 94 -5.02 -9.99 -0.77
CA GLU A 94 -6.04 -11.03 -0.67
C GLU A 94 -5.88 -11.75 0.67
N ASP A 95 -6.98 -11.94 1.36
CA ASP A 95 -7.00 -12.80 2.54
C ASP A 95 -6.74 -14.25 2.12
N VAL A 96 -5.56 -14.75 2.43
CA VAL A 96 -5.19 -16.15 2.16
C VAL A 96 -5.05 -16.94 3.46
N PRO A 97 -5.44 -18.22 3.49
CA PRO A 97 -5.24 -19.04 4.67
C PRO A 97 -3.75 -19.26 4.92
N ALA A 98 -3.31 -19.10 6.14
CA ALA A 98 -1.97 -19.46 6.59
C ALA A 98 -1.96 -20.95 6.96
N GLY A 99 -1.99 -21.84 5.96
CA GLY A 99 -2.02 -23.27 6.16
C GLY A 99 -3.25 -23.78 6.94
N ASN A 100 -3.22 -25.03 7.40
CA ASN A 100 -4.32 -25.68 8.15
C ASN A 100 -4.41 -25.22 9.62
N SER A 101 -4.41 -23.93 9.87
CA SER A 101 -4.50 -23.39 11.23
C SER A 101 -5.92 -23.43 11.76
N VAL A 102 -6.07 -23.84 13.04
CA VAL A 102 -7.35 -23.77 13.75
C VAL A 102 -7.88 -22.33 13.84
N PHE A 103 -7.01 -21.33 13.70
CA PHE A 103 -7.36 -19.91 13.68
C PHE A 103 -8.03 -19.48 12.37
N ASN A 104 -8.02 -20.32 11.33
CA ASN A 104 -8.68 -20.05 10.06
C ASN A 104 -10.18 -20.38 10.09
N ARG A 105 -10.65 -21.05 11.15
CA ARG A 105 -12.08 -21.34 11.32
C ARG A 105 -12.85 -20.03 11.42
N ASN A 106 -13.84 -19.84 10.56
CA ASN A 106 -14.69 -18.65 10.46
C ASN A 106 -14.06 -17.43 9.76
N LYS A 107 -12.90 -17.57 9.10
CA LYS A 107 -12.39 -16.53 8.21
C LYS A 107 -12.89 -16.76 6.80
N THR A 108 -13.21 -15.68 6.10
CA THR A 108 -13.52 -15.72 4.67
C THR A 108 -12.21 -15.42 3.92
N PHE A 109 -11.81 -16.34 3.07
CA PHE A 109 -10.62 -16.19 2.22
C PHE A 109 -10.99 -15.83 0.79
N GLY A 110 -9.99 -15.40 0.00
CA GLY A 110 -10.18 -14.95 -1.37
C GLY A 110 -10.82 -13.58 -1.50
N LYS A 111 -11.07 -12.88 -0.38
CA LYS A 111 -11.55 -11.51 -0.39
C LYS A 111 -10.38 -10.56 -0.56
N GLN A 112 -10.47 -9.70 -1.55
CA GLN A 112 -9.49 -8.65 -1.75
C GLN A 112 -9.88 -7.41 -0.95
N HIS A 113 -8.88 -6.77 -0.38
CA HIS A 113 -9.00 -5.48 0.28
C HIS A 113 -7.88 -4.55 -0.18
N THR A 114 -8.17 -3.27 -0.11
CA THR A 114 -7.23 -2.22 -0.49
C THR A 114 -7.02 -1.30 0.69
N SER A 115 -5.77 -1.00 1.00
CA SER A 115 -5.40 0.03 1.95
C SER A 115 -4.25 0.88 1.42
N PHE A 116 -4.11 2.09 1.92
CA PHE A 116 -2.99 2.94 1.58
C PHE A 116 -2.67 3.91 2.71
N VAL A 117 -1.42 4.33 2.78
CA VAL A 117 -0.95 5.29 3.77
C VAL A 117 -0.83 6.66 3.12
N VAL A 118 -1.44 7.66 3.73
CA VAL A 118 -1.25 9.06 3.37
C VAL A 118 -0.32 9.74 4.35
N ARG A 119 0.57 10.59 3.83
CA ARG A 119 1.46 11.44 4.61
C ARG A 119 0.99 12.87 4.54
N PHE A 120 0.95 13.53 5.67
CA PHE A 120 0.49 14.89 5.78
C PHE A 120 1.28 15.65 6.85
N THR A 121 1.25 16.98 6.81
CA THR A 121 1.96 17.83 7.76
C THR A 121 0.99 18.85 8.34
N GLU A 122 1.25 19.30 9.56
CA GLU A 122 0.58 20.48 10.12
C GLU A 122 1.08 21.74 9.38
N ASP A 123 0.14 22.57 8.97
CA ASP A 123 0.45 23.78 8.19
C ASP A 123 1.38 24.73 8.96
N GLY A 124 2.48 25.09 8.32
CA GLY A 124 3.51 25.95 8.93
C GLY A 124 4.50 25.21 9.85
N LYS A 125 4.40 23.87 9.98
CA LYS A 125 5.29 23.04 10.78
C LYS A 125 5.89 21.86 10.00
N GLU A 126 6.07 22.03 8.71
CA GLU A 126 6.59 21.01 7.79
C GLU A 126 8.04 20.61 8.07
N THR A 127 8.77 21.47 8.76
CA THR A 127 10.19 21.23 9.03
C THR A 127 10.58 21.64 10.43
N GLU A 128 11.52 20.89 11.01
CA GLU A 128 12.22 21.25 12.24
C GLU A 128 13.71 21.36 11.97
N SER A 129 14.35 22.40 12.52
CA SER A 129 15.79 22.59 12.42
C SER A 129 16.44 22.44 13.79
N SER A 130 17.35 21.49 13.91
CA SER A 130 18.14 21.25 15.12
C SER A 130 19.61 20.99 14.75
N ALA A 131 20.52 21.64 15.46
CA ALA A 131 21.96 21.48 15.28
C ALA A 131 22.45 21.64 13.81
N GLY A 132 21.83 22.54 13.05
CA GLY A 132 22.18 22.80 11.64
C GLY A 132 21.68 21.75 10.65
N LYS A 133 20.82 20.82 11.09
CA LYS A 133 20.10 19.89 10.23
C LYS A 133 18.62 20.26 10.19
N THR A 134 18.05 20.24 9.00
CA THR A 134 16.60 20.38 8.80
C THR A 134 16.02 19.00 8.54
N SER A 135 15.01 18.63 9.32
CA SER A 135 14.22 17.40 9.16
C SER A 135 12.80 17.75 8.78
N TYR A 136 12.22 16.97 7.89
CA TYR A 136 10.79 17.08 7.59
C TYR A 136 9.97 16.36 8.67
N ILE A 137 8.91 17.03 9.12
CA ILE A 137 7.94 16.47 10.06
C ILE A 137 6.70 16.10 9.26
N TYR A 138 6.27 14.86 9.39
CA TYR A 138 5.01 14.41 8.80
C TYR A 138 4.34 13.39 9.71
N TYR A 139 3.04 13.29 9.55
CA TYR A 139 2.19 12.28 10.16
C TYR A 139 1.77 11.27 9.09
N GLU A 140 1.40 10.09 9.52
CA GLU A 140 0.86 9.04 8.67
C GLU A 140 -0.52 8.63 9.15
N ALA A 141 -1.44 8.42 8.23
CA ALA A 141 -2.74 7.83 8.50
C ALA A 141 -2.98 6.69 7.51
N GLU A 142 -3.51 5.58 8.01
CA GLU A 142 -3.93 4.47 7.18
C GLU A 142 -5.36 4.70 6.69
N VAL A 143 -5.54 4.50 5.39
CA VAL A 143 -6.82 4.59 4.72
C VAL A 143 -7.21 3.20 4.24
N THR A 144 -8.35 2.71 4.68
CA THR A 144 -8.94 1.46 4.21
C THR A 144 -10.06 1.75 3.21
N VAL A 145 -10.08 1.01 2.11
CA VAL A 145 -11.17 1.06 1.13
C VAL A 145 -12.18 -0.03 1.50
N GLU A 146 -13.35 0.40 1.93
CA GLU A 146 -14.43 -0.50 2.29
C GLU A 146 -15.03 -1.20 1.04
N PRO A 147 -15.72 -2.34 1.19
CA PRO A 147 -16.28 -3.09 0.07
C PRO A 147 -17.29 -2.31 -0.77
N ASP A 148 -17.91 -1.27 -0.22
CA ASP A 148 -18.82 -0.38 -0.91
C ASP A 148 -18.12 0.80 -1.59
N GLY A 149 -16.78 0.87 -1.49
CA GLY A 149 -15.93 1.91 -2.05
C GLY A 149 -15.79 3.15 -1.17
N THR A 150 -16.40 3.18 0.02
CA THR A 150 -16.17 4.26 0.97
C THR A 150 -14.78 4.15 1.60
N LEU A 151 -14.25 5.25 2.10
CA LEU A 151 -12.96 5.29 2.78
C LEU A 151 -13.16 5.45 4.29
N SER A 152 -12.40 4.70 5.06
CA SER A 152 -12.17 4.93 6.47
C SER A 152 -10.72 5.32 6.70
N ILE A 153 -10.46 6.25 7.62
CA ILE A 153 -9.11 6.75 7.93
C ILE A 153 -8.84 6.57 9.41
N GLU A 154 -7.68 5.97 9.73
CA GLU A 154 -7.20 5.82 11.08
C GLU A 154 -5.86 6.57 11.22
N GLU A 155 -5.78 7.45 12.22
CA GLU A 155 -4.54 8.14 12.59
C GLU A 155 -3.69 7.19 13.47
N ASN A 156 -2.44 7.01 13.10
CA ASN A 156 -1.46 6.23 13.86
C ASN A 156 -0.68 7.09 14.86
#